data_a226eb6bb32ad2cc7b75f5f9549d75f7
#
_entry.id   a226eb6bb32ad2cc7b75f5f9549d75f7
#
_cell.length_a   1.000
_cell.length_b   1.000
_cell.length_c   1.000
_cell.angle_alpha   90.00
_cell.angle_beta   90.00
_cell.angle_gamma   90.00
#
_symmetry.space_group_name_H-M   'P 1'
#
loop_
_entity.id
_entity.type
_entity.pdbx_description
1 polymer ?
#
loop_
_entity_poly.entity_id
_entity_poly.type
_entity_poly.pdbx_seq_one_letter_code
_entity_poly.pdbx_strand_id
1 'polypeptide(L)'
;GLGDVYKRQVEYCGIRKEVKDPKGTTIISMKEMIERSREFLDALKKTKDKDPCCYVKPKVEMKTKGNAAYKGKFGTLEEARTSDKVICLIPSNDGRIYELRKMEQGEFIAPKKNVVDFSEVRAGFSPALPKIPAELMGQIIAFFRAFMTDHGENEAFAQIYWDKAEKRFFAYVPKQSVCKEEVEADLHDCPYDDEERYLCYADIHSHNSMDAFFSGKDDQDERSTGLYLVLGKLDKFYPDVKARIFCGDSFVSIDPNIVMEGLEQPFPKEWLAQVSIRSRKPERFKKPDKRSFCLLYTSDAADEL
;
A
#
# COMPACT_ATOMS: atom_id res chain seq x y z
N GLY A 1 -21.79 38.55 -21.43
CA GLY A 1 -20.61 39.22 -21.01
C GLY A 1 -19.86 38.45 -19.95
N LEU A 2 -18.66 37.99 -20.29
CA LEU A 2 -17.73 37.27 -19.38
C LEU A 2 -17.15 38.13 -18.26
N GLY A 3 -17.64 39.36 -18.09
CA GLY A 3 -17.09 40.35 -17.15
C GLY A 3 -17.36 40.09 -15.67
N ASP A 4 -18.34 39.27 -15.32
CA ASP A 4 -18.84 39.16 -13.94
C ASP A 4 -18.48 37.87 -13.20
N VAL A 5 -17.78 36.93 -13.82
CA VAL A 5 -17.53 35.60 -13.21
C VAL A 5 -16.18 35.55 -12.50
N TYR A 6 -15.26 36.45 -12.77
CA TYR A 6 -13.92 36.42 -12.18
C TYR A 6 -13.63 37.72 -11.38
N LYS A 7 -13.95 37.68 -10.11
CA LYS A 7 -13.38 38.63 -9.18
C LYS A 7 -11.86 38.40 -9.11
N ARG A 8 -11.10 39.46 -9.19
CA ARG A 8 -9.64 39.42 -9.09
C ARG A 8 -9.20 39.59 -7.63
N GLN A 9 -8.20 38.86 -7.24
CA GLN A 9 -7.55 39.01 -5.94
C GLN A 9 -6.04 39.14 -6.14
N VAL A 10 -5.40 39.90 -5.27
CA VAL A 10 -3.94 39.95 -5.17
C VAL A 10 -3.52 39.07 -4.01
N GLU A 11 -2.55 38.21 -4.26
CA GLU A 11 -1.90 37.41 -3.24
C GLU A 11 -0.46 37.83 -3.10
N TYR A 12 -0.08 38.18 -1.89
CA TYR A 12 1.28 38.63 -1.57
C TYR A 12 1.69 38.03 -0.21
N CYS A 13 2.78 37.27 -0.18
CA CYS A 13 3.26 36.58 1.01
C CYS A 13 2.16 35.77 1.74
N GLY A 14 1.30 35.06 0.97
CA GLY A 14 0.19 34.28 1.52
C GLY A 14 -1.06 35.07 1.90
N ILE A 15 -0.99 36.42 1.92
CA ILE A 15 -2.13 37.27 2.22
C ILE A 15 -2.89 37.54 0.94
N ARG A 16 -4.21 37.36 0.98
CA ARG A 16 -5.11 37.55 -0.15
C ARG A 16 -6.04 38.73 0.11
N LYS A 17 -6.08 39.67 -0.81
CA LYS A 17 -7.02 40.78 -0.79
C LYS A 17 -7.78 40.86 -2.11
N GLU A 18 -9.08 41.05 -2.02
CA GLU A 18 -9.96 41.18 -3.19
C GLU A 18 -9.83 42.56 -3.82
N VAL A 19 -9.79 42.59 -5.15
CA VAL A 19 -9.81 43.85 -5.93
C VAL A 19 -11.26 44.27 -6.09
N LYS A 20 -11.71 45.27 -5.30
CA LYS A 20 -13.09 45.77 -5.32
C LYS A 20 -13.39 46.62 -6.55
N ASP A 21 -12.43 47.40 -7.00
CA ASP A 21 -12.52 48.23 -8.20
C ASP A 21 -11.37 47.89 -9.17
N PRO A 22 -11.59 47.03 -10.17
CA PRO A 22 -10.54 46.64 -11.12
C PRO A 22 -10.08 47.77 -12.04
N LYS A 23 -10.89 48.83 -12.22
CA LYS A 23 -10.55 49.98 -13.09
C LYS A 23 -9.72 51.03 -12.36
N GLY A 24 -9.98 51.21 -11.07
CA GLY A 24 -9.29 52.22 -10.24
C GLY A 24 -8.15 51.69 -9.41
N THR A 25 -7.93 50.36 -9.36
CA THR A 25 -6.93 49.73 -8.49
C THR A 25 -5.77 49.15 -9.32
N THR A 26 -4.54 49.51 -8.99
CA THR A 26 -3.34 48.93 -9.60
C THR A 26 -2.77 47.82 -8.73
N ILE A 27 -1.97 46.93 -9.35
CA ILE A 27 -1.25 45.86 -8.61
C ILE A 27 -0.31 46.50 -7.56
N ILE A 28 0.31 47.61 -7.91
CA ILE A 28 1.22 48.35 -7.02
C ILE A 28 0.47 48.88 -5.80
N SER A 29 -0.68 49.53 -5.99
CA SER A 29 -1.48 50.06 -4.87
C SER A 29 -2.02 48.96 -3.94
N MET A 30 -2.35 47.78 -4.50
CA MET A 30 -2.75 46.62 -3.71
C MET A 30 -1.56 46.01 -2.95
N LYS A 31 -0.39 45.94 -3.57
CA LYS A 31 0.85 45.48 -2.92
C LYS A 31 1.19 46.38 -1.73
N GLU A 32 1.20 47.68 -1.91
CA GLU A 32 1.45 48.67 -0.84
C GLU A 32 0.41 48.56 0.29
N MET A 33 -0.86 48.36 -0.04
CA MET A 33 -1.91 48.19 0.96
C MET A 33 -1.67 46.90 1.81
N ILE A 34 -1.21 45.82 1.18
CA ILE A 34 -0.89 44.59 1.89
C ILE A 34 0.37 44.77 2.76
N GLU A 35 1.41 45.43 2.25
CA GLU A 35 2.66 45.74 2.95
C GLU A 35 2.45 46.54 4.25
N ARG A 36 1.47 47.43 4.26
CA ARG A 36 1.08 48.21 5.45
C ARG A 36 0.29 47.42 6.47
N SER A 37 -0.13 46.23 6.16
CA SER A 37 -0.92 45.40 7.08
C SER A 37 -0.05 44.70 8.12
N ARG A 38 -0.56 44.55 9.34
CA ARG A 38 0.11 43.85 10.43
C ARG A 38 0.30 42.38 10.10
N GLU A 39 -0.68 41.78 9.40
CA GLU A 39 -0.67 40.42 8.91
C GLU A 39 0.51 40.11 7.97
N PHE A 40 0.86 41.09 7.13
CA PHE A 40 1.99 40.98 6.21
C PHE A 40 3.33 40.94 6.94
N LEU A 41 3.53 41.80 7.94
CA LEU A 41 4.76 41.82 8.72
C LEU A 41 4.98 40.51 9.47
N ASP A 42 3.90 39.88 9.97
CA ASP A 42 3.96 38.61 10.66
C ASP A 42 4.16 37.45 9.68
N ALA A 43 3.59 37.52 8.48
CA ALA A 43 3.80 36.53 7.43
C ALA A 43 5.24 36.59 6.88
N LEU A 44 5.78 37.77 6.69
CA LEU A 44 7.15 38.00 6.21
C LEU A 44 8.20 37.41 7.16
N LYS A 45 7.98 37.47 8.48
CA LYS A 45 8.85 36.87 9.49
C LYS A 45 8.86 35.32 9.42
N LYS A 46 7.80 34.73 8.94
CA LYS A 46 7.64 33.27 8.87
C LYS A 46 8.10 32.66 7.54
N THR A 47 8.23 33.47 6.49
CA THR A 47 8.68 33.00 5.18
C THR A 47 10.20 32.91 5.13
N LYS A 48 10.72 31.89 4.43
CA LYS A 48 12.14 31.77 4.09
C LYS A 48 12.51 32.51 2.81
N ASP A 49 11.51 33.01 2.09
CA ASP A 49 11.68 33.74 0.83
C ASP A 49 12.05 35.20 1.14
N LYS A 50 13.22 35.63 0.66
CA LYS A 50 13.73 36.98 0.88
C LYS A 50 13.05 38.04 0.00
N ASP A 51 12.43 37.61 -1.09
CA ASP A 51 11.74 38.48 -2.04
C ASP A 51 10.45 37.81 -2.57
N PRO A 52 9.41 37.73 -1.73
CA PRO A 52 8.17 37.05 -2.10
C PRO A 52 7.45 37.80 -3.22
N CYS A 53 7.05 37.04 -4.25
CA CYS A 53 6.34 37.60 -5.41
C CYS A 53 4.91 38.01 -5.07
N CYS A 54 4.44 39.09 -5.69
CA CYS A 54 3.04 39.50 -5.64
C CYS A 54 2.31 39.02 -6.90
N TYR A 55 1.22 38.27 -6.72
CA TYR A 55 0.47 37.66 -7.82
C TYR A 55 -0.93 38.23 -7.95
N VAL A 56 -1.41 38.36 -9.19
CA VAL A 56 -2.82 38.55 -9.47
C VAL A 56 -3.42 37.17 -9.79
N LYS A 57 -4.39 36.77 -9.00
CA LYS A 57 -5.10 35.53 -9.20
C LYS A 57 -6.59 35.80 -9.46
N PRO A 58 -7.22 35.04 -10.37
CA PRO A 58 -8.67 35.07 -10.45
C PRO A 58 -9.25 34.50 -9.14
N LYS A 59 -10.17 35.21 -8.52
CA LYS A 59 -10.99 34.68 -7.43
C LYS A 59 -12.16 33.94 -8.08
N VAL A 60 -12.09 32.63 -8.07
CA VAL A 60 -13.26 31.81 -8.41
C VAL A 60 -14.20 31.87 -7.22
N GLU A 61 -15.27 32.62 -7.29
CA GLU A 61 -16.36 32.52 -6.32
C GLU A 61 -17.04 31.16 -6.55
N MET A 62 -16.72 30.23 -5.71
CA MET A 62 -17.48 29.00 -5.59
C MET A 62 -18.80 29.38 -4.93
N LYS A 63 -19.84 29.60 -5.74
CA LYS A 63 -21.22 29.67 -5.22
C LYS A 63 -21.49 28.34 -4.51
N THR A 64 -21.64 28.38 -3.21
CA THR A 64 -21.83 27.21 -2.31
C THR A 64 -23.10 26.39 -2.59
N LYS A 65 -23.92 26.80 -3.54
CA LYS A 65 -25.03 26.00 -4.09
C LYS A 65 -24.67 25.59 -5.52
N GLY A 66 -23.91 24.51 -5.68
CA GLY A 66 -23.62 23.97 -7.01
C GLY A 66 -22.18 23.55 -7.26
N ASN A 67 -21.35 23.35 -6.23
CA ASN A 67 -19.94 22.92 -6.39
C ASN A 67 -19.77 21.59 -7.12
N ALA A 68 -20.80 20.75 -7.16
CA ALA A 68 -20.84 19.55 -7.99
C ALA A 68 -21.24 19.83 -9.45
N ALA A 69 -21.68 21.04 -9.77
CA ALA A 69 -22.31 21.33 -11.05
C ALA A 69 -21.31 21.51 -12.20
N TYR A 70 -20.09 22.02 -11.98
CA TYR A 70 -19.15 22.35 -13.06
C TYR A 70 -18.03 21.34 -13.24
N LYS A 71 -17.81 20.43 -12.31
CA LYS A 71 -16.72 19.43 -12.32
C LYS A 71 -17.27 18.03 -12.18
N GLY A 72 -16.77 17.10 -12.98
CA GLY A 72 -17.15 15.69 -12.97
C GLY A 72 -15.98 14.74 -13.16
N LYS A 73 -16.18 13.47 -12.81
CA LYS A 73 -15.29 12.35 -13.05
C LYS A 73 -15.99 11.38 -13.96
N PHE A 74 -15.34 10.95 -15.03
CA PHE A 74 -15.93 10.15 -16.08
C PHE A 74 -15.03 8.98 -16.43
N GLY A 75 -15.59 7.86 -16.84
CA GLY A 75 -14.84 6.68 -17.27
C GLY A 75 -14.21 6.87 -18.64
N THR A 76 -14.85 7.63 -19.53
CA THR A 76 -14.41 7.84 -20.90
C THR A 76 -14.42 9.31 -21.30
N LEU A 77 -13.66 9.64 -22.36
CA LEU A 77 -13.63 10.97 -22.94
C LEU A 77 -15.01 11.35 -23.55
N GLU A 78 -15.71 10.39 -24.11
CA GLU A 78 -17.01 10.62 -24.74
C GLU A 78 -18.09 10.95 -23.72
N GLU A 79 -18.15 10.21 -22.61
CA GLU A 79 -19.02 10.55 -21.47
C GLU A 79 -18.72 11.96 -20.94
N ALA A 80 -17.44 12.31 -20.85
CA ALA A 80 -17.03 13.64 -20.40
C ALA A 80 -17.51 14.73 -21.39
N ARG A 81 -17.41 14.50 -22.70
CA ARG A 81 -17.85 15.43 -23.74
C ARG A 81 -19.36 15.66 -23.74
N THR A 82 -20.12 14.59 -23.56
CA THR A 82 -21.61 14.65 -23.57
C THR A 82 -22.18 15.21 -22.28
N SER A 83 -21.38 15.25 -21.19
CA SER A 83 -21.82 15.77 -19.90
C SER A 83 -22.02 17.30 -19.92
N ASP A 84 -22.78 17.82 -18.96
CA ASP A 84 -22.96 19.26 -18.71
C ASP A 84 -21.76 19.89 -17.94
N LYS A 85 -20.75 19.11 -17.61
CA LYS A 85 -19.62 19.57 -16.80
C LYS A 85 -18.60 20.31 -17.64
N VAL A 86 -18.11 21.41 -17.12
CA VAL A 86 -17.09 22.26 -17.77
C VAL A 86 -15.70 21.69 -17.58
N ILE A 87 -15.43 21.11 -16.39
CA ILE A 87 -14.17 20.47 -16.03
C ILE A 87 -14.43 18.99 -15.80
N CYS A 88 -13.77 18.14 -16.58
CA CYS A 88 -13.93 16.69 -16.50
C CYS A 88 -12.59 16.02 -16.22
N LEU A 89 -12.56 15.07 -15.29
CA LEU A 89 -11.41 14.23 -14.99
C LEU A 89 -11.66 12.84 -15.56
N ILE A 90 -10.70 12.35 -16.33
CA ILE A 90 -10.84 11.14 -17.15
C ILE A 90 -9.59 10.28 -16.96
N PRO A 91 -9.71 8.99 -16.57
CA PRO A 91 -8.59 8.05 -16.62
C PRO A 91 -8.31 7.68 -18.08
N SER A 92 -7.06 7.40 -18.39
CA SER A 92 -6.61 7.02 -19.71
C SER A 92 -5.86 5.68 -19.68
N ASN A 93 -5.79 5.02 -20.83
CA ASN A 93 -5.10 3.75 -21.00
C ASN A 93 -3.57 3.82 -20.79
N ASP A 94 -3.01 5.03 -20.74
CA ASP A 94 -1.61 5.27 -20.37
C ASP A 94 -1.39 5.33 -18.82
N GLY A 95 -2.43 5.00 -18.03
CA GLY A 95 -2.40 5.01 -16.58
C GLY A 95 -2.47 6.41 -15.95
N ARG A 96 -2.71 7.46 -16.74
CA ARG A 96 -2.78 8.84 -16.26
C ARG A 96 -4.21 9.34 -16.15
N ILE A 97 -4.37 10.39 -15.35
CA ILE A 97 -5.62 11.15 -15.31
C ILE A 97 -5.46 12.40 -16.17
N TYR A 98 -6.44 12.65 -17.02
CA TYR A 98 -6.52 13.84 -17.85
C TYR A 98 -7.62 14.77 -17.35
N GLU A 99 -7.40 16.08 -17.54
CA GLU A 99 -8.38 17.10 -17.30
C GLU A 99 -8.84 17.66 -18.66
N LEU A 100 -10.12 17.49 -18.97
CA LEU A 100 -10.80 18.15 -20.08
C LEU A 100 -11.47 19.42 -19.54
N ARG A 101 -11.26 20.54 -20.21
CA ARG A 101 -11.98 21.80 -19.99
C ARG A 101 -12.72 22.19 -21.24
N LYS A 102 -14.03 22.39 -21.14
CA LYS A 102 -14.89 22.86 -22.22
C LYS A 102 -15.04 24.38 -22.09
N MET A 103 -14.57 25.10 -23.08
CA MET A 103 -14.60 26.56 -23.11
C MET A 103 -15.13 27.04 -24.45
N GLU A 104 -15.47 28.31 -24.57
CA GLU A 104 -15.99 28.89 -25.83
C GLU A 104 -14.97 28.74 -26.98
N GLN A 105 -13.67 28.76 -26.68
CA GLN A 105 -12.60 28.58 -27.66
C GLN A 105 -12.43 27.13 -28.15
N GLY A 106 -12.97 26.16 -27.38
CA GLY A 106 -12.85 24.75 -27.68
C GLY A 106 -12.56 23.88 -26.45
N GLU A 107 -12.16 22.65 -26.70
CA GLU A 107 -11.80 21.68 -25.68
C GLU A 107 -10.28 21.70 -25.41
N PHE A 108 -9.92 21.82 -24.16
CA PHE A 108 -8.54 21.75 -23.70
C PHE A 108 -8.36 20.44 -22.93
N ILE A 109 -7.43 19.58 -23.38
CA ILE A 109 -7.14 18.28 -22.76
C ILE A 109 -5.66 18.24 -22.38
N ALA A 110 -5.37 17.97 -21.12
CA ALA A 110 -4.02 17.87 -20.64
C ALA A 110 -3.88 16.86 -19.48
N PRO A 111 -2.72 16.20 -19.33
CA PRO A 111 -2.44 15.36 -18.16
C PRO A 111 -2.54 16.19 -16.87
N LYS A 112 -3.21 15.66 -15.87
CA LYS A 112 -3.33 16.29 -14.57
C LYS A 112 -2.25 15.80 -13.62
N LYS A 113 -1.36 16.69 -13.20
CA LYS A 113 -0.24 16.37 -12.31
C LYS A 113 -0.66 16.16 -10.84
N ASN A 114 -1.66 16.92 -10.37
CA ASN A 114 -2.17 16.84 -9.00
C ASN A 114 -3.65 16.45 -9.01
N VAL A 115 -3.96 15.27 -8.53
CA VAL A 115 -5.31 14.68 -8.51
C VAL A 115 -5.90 14.68 -7.11
N VAL A 116 -5.90 15.84 -6.45
CA VAL A 116 -6.52 16.03 -5.12
C VAL A 116 -8.02 15.72 -5.08
N ASP A 117 -8.65 15.60 -6.24
CA ASP A 117 -10.05 15.25 -6.40
C ASP A 117 -10.34 13.75 -6.25
N PHE A 118 -9.28 12.92 -6.28
CA PHE A 118 -9.37 11.48 -6.05
C PHE A 118 -8.92 11.15 -4.63
N SER A 119 -9.50 10.11 -4.07
CA SER A 119 -9.07 9.58 -2.78
C SER A 119 -7.72 8.87 -2.92
N GLU A 120 -6.93 8.88 -1.87
CA GLU A 120 -5.76 8.02 -1.78
C GLU A 120 -6.21 6.55 -1.73
N VAL A 121 -5.66 5.74 -2.60
CA VAL A 121 -5.87 4.29 -2.63
C VAL A 121 -4.54 3.61 -2.37
N ARG A 122 -4.54 2.66 -1.45
CA ARG A 122 -3.36 1.86 -1.13
C ARG A 122 -3.55 0.46 -1.67
N ALA A 123 -2.54 -0.02 -2.38
CA ALA A 123 -2.50 -1.41 -2.81
C ALA A 123 -2.40 -2.33 -1.59
N GLY A 124 -3.06 -3.47 -1.63
CA GLY A 124 -3.07 -4.45 -0.55
C GLY A 124 -4.24 -5.39 -0.63
N PHE A 125 -4.39 -6.19 0.42
CA PHE A 125 -5.47 -7.16 0.57
C PHE A 125 -6.21 -6.93 1.88
N SER A 126 -7.53 -6.96 1.84
CA SER A 126 -8.41 -6.89 3.00
C SER A 126 -9.19 -8.19 3.11
N PRO A 127 -8.80 -9.13 3.99
CA PRO A 127 -9.46 -10.42 4.10
C PRO A 127 -10.92 -10.27 4.55
N ALA A 128 -11.82 -11.00 3.89
CA ALA A 128 -13.21 -11.15 4.31
C ALA A 128 -13.45 -12.39 5.17
N LEU A 129 -12.48 -13.32 5.19
CA LEU A 129 -12.52 -14.56 5.96
C LEU A 129 -11.62 -14.46 7.20
N PRO A 130 -11.79 -15.36 8.19
CA PRO A 130 -10.86 -15.47 9.30
C PRO A 130 -9.44 -15.75 8.82
N LYS A 131 -8.47 -15.66 9.71
CA LYS A 131 -7.10 -16.10 9.40
C LYS A 131 -7.02 -17.61 9.27
N ILE A 132 -6.16 -18.07 8.39
CA ILE A 132 -5.79 -19.49 8.29
C ILE A 132 -5.23 -19.93 9.65
N PRO A 133 -5.79 -21.00 10.28
CA PRO A 133 -5.34 -21.44 11.59
C PRO A 133 -3.88 -21.89 11.61
N ALA A 134 -3.16 -21.58 12.69
CA ALA A 134 -1.78 -22.00 12.88
C ALA A 134 -1.62 -23.53 12.83
N GLU A 135 -2.63 -24.27 13.29
CA GLU A 135 -2.65 -25.75 13.22
C GLU A 135 -2.62 -26.24 11.77
N LEU A 136 -3.43 -25.65 10.88
CA LEU A 136 -3.43 -26.01 9.46
C LEU A 136 -2.10 -25.66 8.80
N MET A 137 -1.56 -24.49 9.10
CA MET A 137 -0.22 -24.10 8.62
C MET A 137 0.86 -25.06 9.12
N GLY A 138 0.77 -25.52 10.37
CA GLY A 138 1.65 -26.54 10.93
C GLY A 138 1.56 -27.87 10.19
N GLN A 139 0.37 -28.31 9.78
CA GLN A 139 0.17 -29.51 8.96
C GLN A 139 0.81 -29.37 7.57
N ILE A 140 0.62 -28.21 6.91
CA ILE A 140 1.22 -27.92 5.59
C ILE A 140 2.75 -27.87 5.70
N ILE A 141 3.32 -27.24 6.73
CA ILE A 141 4.75 -27.21 6.99
C ILE A 141 5.30 -28.63 7.18
N ALA A 142 4.62 -29.46 7.98
CA ALA A 142 5.02 -30.85 8.20
C ALA A 142 4.97 -31.68 6.90
N PHE A 143 3.94 -31.46 6.07
CA PHE A 143 3.83 -32.05 4.76
C PHE A 143 4.99 -31.66 3.85
N PHE A 144 5.31 -30.38 3.73
CA PHE A 144 6.42 -29.92 2.89
C PHE A 144 7.78 -30.44 3.39
N ARG A 145 8.00 -30.50 4.70
CA ARG A 145 9.20 -31.08 5.30
C ARG A 145 9.40 -32.57 4.97
N ALA A 146 8.34 -33.31 4.70
CA ALA A 146 8.44 -34.70 4.30
C ALA A 146 9.14 -34.92 2.95
N PHE A 147 9.25 -33.85 2.13
CA PHE A 147 10.00 -33.85 0.86
C PHE A 147 11.44 -33.39 0.99
N MET A 148 11.87 -33.01 2.19
CA MET A 148 13.27 -32.74 2.53
C MET A 148 13.89 -33.99 3.11
N THR A 149 14.61 -34.75 2.27
CA THR A 149 15.20 -36.04 2.66
C THR A 149 16.72 -35.98 2.52
N ASP A 150 17.43 -36.95 3.09
CA ASP A 150 18.87 -37.09 2.94
C ASP A 150 19.30 -37.29 1.46
N HIS A 151 18.37 -37.62 0.57
CA HIS A 151 18.61 -37.84 -0.86
C HIS A 151 18.28 -36.65 -1.73
N GLY A 152 17.80 -35.56 -1.15
CA GLY A 152 17.47 -34.30 -1.85
C GLY A 152 16.25 -33.60 -1.27
N GLU A 153 16.08 -32.41 -1.72
CA GLU A 153 14.97 -31.51 -1.37
C GLU A 153 14.11 -31.34 -2.61
N ASN A 154 12.79 -31.54 -2.47
CA ASN A 154 11.85 -31.30 -3.54
C ASN A 154 10.78 -30.31 -3.08
N GLU A 155 10.42 -29.39 -3.96
CA GLU A 155 9.31 -28.49 -3.71
C GLU A 155 7.99 -29.25 -3.70
N ALA A 156 7.01 -28.72 -3.00
CA ALA A 156 5.66 -29.28 -2.98
C ALA A 156 4.64 -28.15 -2.94
N PHE A 157 3.42 -28.46 -3.37
CA PHE A 157 2.32 -27.54 -3.53
C PHE A 157 1.08 -28.04 -2.80
N ALA A 158 0.28 -27.10 -2.30
CA ALA A 158 -1.05 -27.35 -1.77
C ALA A 158 -1.95 -26.13 -2.04
N GLN A 159 -3.25 -26.36 -2.04
CA GLN A 159 -4.26 -25.32 -2.05
C GLN A 159 -4.95 -25.25 -0.69
N ILE A 160 -5.24 -24.05 -0.23
CA ILE A 160 -5.99 -23.80 0.99
C ILE A 160 -7.41 -23.41 0.61
N TYR A 161 -8.36 -24.24 1.01
CA TYR A 161 -9.77 -24.04 0.76
C TYR A 161 -10.51 -23.56 1.99
N TRP A 162 -11.58 -22.79 1.77
CA TRP A 162 -12.59 -22.47 2.75
C TRP A 162 -13.88 -23.23 2.45
N ASP A 163 -14.31 -24.09 3.38
CA ASP A 163 -15.64 -24.72 3.33
C ASP A 163 -16.66 -23.73 3.91
N LYS A 164 -17.54 -23.22 3.07
CA LYS A 164 -18.56 -22.24 3.43
C LYS A 164 -19.64 -22.82 4.34
N ALA A 165 -19.91 -24.14 4.25
CA ALA A 165 -20.87 -24.84 5.07
C ALA A 165 -20.33 -25.09 6.48
N GLU A 166 -19.11 -25.65 6.56
CA GLU A 166 -18.46 -25.97 7.82
C GLU A 166 -17.76 -24.77 8.46
N LYS A 167 -17.62 -23.64 7.71
CA LYS A 167 -16.92 -22.42 8.14
C LYS A 167 -15.52 -22.70 8.66
N ARG A 168 -14.77 -23.48 7.94
CA ARG A 168 -13.40 -23.85 8.29
C ARG A 168 -12.49 -23.92 7.08
N PHE A 169 -11.20 -23.70 7.33
CA PHE A 169 -10.15 -23.95 6.35
C PHE A 169 -9.73 -25.41 6.36
N PHE A 170 -9.29 -25.87 5.20
CA PHE A 170 -8.61 -27.15 5.02
C PHE A 170 -7.62 -27.08 3.86
N ALA A 171 -6.64 -27.95 3.84
CA ALA A 171 -5.69 -28.05 2.75
C ALA A 171 -6.10 -29.16 1.78
N TYR A 172 -5.91 -28.90 0.50
CA TYR A 172 -6.00 -29.88 -0.57
C TYR A 172 -4.62 -30.02 -1.23
N VAL A 173 -4.15 -31.25 -1.35
CA VAL A 173 -2.93 -31.58 -2.06
C VAL A 173 -3.32 -32.27 -3.34
N PRO A 174 -3.15 -31.63 -4.52
CA PRO A 174 -3.42 -32.28 -5.80
C PRO A 174 -2.38 -33.37 -6.12
N LYS A 175 -2.68 -34.19 -7.12
CA LYS A 175 -1.64 -35.03 -7.73
C LYS A 175 -0.57 -34.13 -8.30
N GLN A 176 0.69 -34.41 -8.02
CA GLN A 176 1.78 -33.53 -8.42
C GLN A 176 3.06 -34.29 -8.71
N SER A 177 3.84 -33.81 -9.65
CA SER A 177 5.21 -34.21 -9.91
C SER A 177 6.14 -33.13 -9.40
N VAL A 178 7.13 -33.49 -8.62
CA VAL A 178 7.97 -32.53 -7.89
C VAL A 178 9.45 -32.78 -8.15
N CYS A 179 10.20 -31.70 -8.20
CA CYS A 179 11.65 -31.70 -8.20
C CYS A 179 12.19 -30.58 -7.31
N LYS A 180 13.49 -30.33 -7.35
CA LYS A 180 14.12 -29.37 -6.43
C LYS A 180 13.65 -27.93 -6.65
N GLU A 181 13.28 -27.57 -7.85
CA GLU A 181 13.03 -26.17 -8.27
C GLU A 181 11.68 -26.03 -9.00
N GLU A 182 10.84 -27.08 -8.96
CA GLU A 182 9.60 -27.08 -9.73
C GLU A 182 8.57 -28.06 -9.18
N VAL A 183 7.32 -27.63 -9.21
CA VAL A 183 6.15 -28.44 -8.93
C VAL A 183 5.19 -28.37 -10.12
N GLU A 184 4.83 -29.51 -10.68
CA GLU A 184 3.74 -29.64 -11.64
C GLU A 184 2.53 -30.27 -10.95
N ALA A 185 1.52 -29.48 -10.66
CA ALA A 185 0.29 -29.92 -10.00
C ALA A 185 -0.83 -30.13 -11.02
N ASP A 186 -1.52 -31.26 -10.94
CA ASP A 186 -2.72 -31.52 -11.72
C ASP A 186 -3.96 -31.02 -10.97
N LEU A 187 -4.51 -29.93 -11.45
CA LEU A 187 -5.70 -29.30 -10.88
C LEU A 187 -7.00 -29.66 -11.62
N HIS A 188 -6.93 -30.48 -12.69
CA HIS A 188 -8.11 -30.81 -13.50
C HIS A 188 -9.15 -31.67 -12.76
N ASP A 189 -8.70 -32.55 -11.90
CA ASP A 189 -9.57 -33.47 -11.14
C ASP A 189 -9.78 -32.97 -9.70
N CYS A 190 -9.90 -31.67 -9.48
CA CYS A 190 -10.12 -31.15 -8.14
C CYS A 190 -11.52 -31.56 -7.63
N PRO A 191 -11.63 -32.24 -6.48
CA PRO A 191 -12.93 -32.63 -5.93
C PRO A 191 -13.70 -31.49 -5.26
N TYR A 192 -13.14 -30.28 -5.25
CA TYR A 192 -13.68 -29.09 -4.60
C TYR A 192 -14.04 -27.99 -5.63
N ASP A 193 -14.59 -28.39 -6.77
CA ASP A 193 -15.05 -27.54 -7.86
C ASP A 193 -16.46 -26.94 -7.65
N ASP A 194 -17.18 -27.39 -6.61
CA ASP A 194 -18.45 -26.80 -6.19
C ASP A 194 -18.22 -25.42 -5.56
N GLU A 195 -18.26 -24.38 -6.36
CA GLU A 195 -18.06 -22.99 -5.95
C GLU A 195 -19.13 -22.48 -4.98
N GLU A 196 -20.32 -23.11 -4.90
CA GLU A 196 -21.31 -22.72 -3.89
C GLU A 196 -20.86 -23.12 -2.48
N ARG A 197 -20.15 -24.24 -2.37
CA ARG A 197 -19.66 -24.79 -1.10
C ARG A 197 -18.22 -24.44 -0.82
N TYR A 198 -17.32 -24.54 -1.79
CA TYR A 198 -15.90 -24.39 -1.57
C TYR A 198 -15.33 -23.12 -2.23
N LEU A 199 -14.40 -22.50 -1.57
CA LEU A 199 -13.64 -21.37 -2.09
C LEU A 199 -12.15 -21.70 -2.00
N CYS A 200 -11.47 -21.76 -3.14
CA CYS A 200 -10.01 -21.76 -3.15
C CYS A 200 -9.54 -20.41 -2.64
N TYR A 201 -8.96 -20.39 -1.44
CA TYR A 201 -8.57 -19.16 -0.77
C TYR A 201 -7.13 -18.76 -1.09
N ALA A 202 -6.23 -19.72 -1.14
CA ALA A 202 -4.83 -19.46 -1.43
C ALA A 202 -4.12 -20.69 -2.03
N ASP A 203 -3.15 -20.43 -2.88
CA ASP A 203 -2.15 -21.40 -3.31
C ASP A 203 -0.90 -21.25 -2.44
N ILE A 204 -0.26 -22.36 -2.10
CA ILE A 204 0.93 -22.38 -1.25
C ILE A 204 1.92 -23.44 -1.74
N HIS A 205 3.18 -23.04 -1.88
CA HIS A 205 4.26 -23.95 -2.26
C HIS A 205 5.50 -23.76 -1.38
N SER A 206 6.45 -24.68 -1.48
CA SER A 206 7.66 -24.69 -0.68
C SER A 206 8.90 -24.39 -1.50
N HIS A 207 9.85 -23.70 -0.89
CA HIS A 207 11.22 -23.49 -1.37
C HIS A 207 12.27 -24.19 -0.49
N ASN A 208 11.88 -25.25 0.18
CA ASN A 208 12.77 -26.11 0.98
C ASN A 208 13.65 -25.34 1.98
N SER A 209 14.98 -25.51 1.93
CA SER A 209 15.95 -24.80 2.78
C SER A 209 16.28 -23.39 2.28
N MET A 210 15.84 -23.02 1.08
CA MET A 210 16.02 -21.65 0.55
C MET A 210 15.16 -20.63 1.30
N ASP A 211 15.50 -19.35 1.15
CA ASP A 211 14.62 -18.25 1.60
C ASP A 211 13.26 -18.32 0.90
N ALA A 212 12.20 -17.86 1.55
CA ALA A 212 10.93 -17.65 0.87
C ALA A 212 11.02 -16.45 -0.07
N PHE A 213 10.76 -16.67 -1.34
CA PHE A 213 10.66 -15.62 -2.38
C PHE A 213 9.77 -16.12 -3.50
N PHE A 214 9.25 -15.22 -4.31
CA PHE A 214 8.53 -15.60 -5.52
C PHE A 214 9.49 -15.53 -6.71
N SER A 215 9.62 -16.61 -7.44
CA SER A 215 10.50 -16.74 -8.60
C SER A 215 9.90 -16.15 -9.87
N GLY A 216 10.70 -16.02 -10.92
CA GLY A 216 10.20 -15.61 -12.24
C GLY A 216 9.26 -16.65 -12.88
N LYS A 217 9.31 -17.92 -12.45
CA LYS A 217 8.37 -18.96 -12.86
C LYS A 217 7.02 -18.78 -12.15
N ASP A 218 7.02 -18.53 -10.84
CA ASP A 218 5.80 -18.22 -10.09
C ASP A 218 5.09 -16.99 -10.70
N ASP A 219 5.84 -15.99 -11.19
CA ASP A 219 5.28 -14.84 -11.88
C ASP A 219 4.59 -15.18 -13.21
N GLN A 220 4.94 -16.30 -13.84
CA GLN A 220 4.30 -16.77 -15.07
C GLN A 220 3.07 -17.63 -14.78
N ASP A 221 3.09 -18.41 -13.71
CA ASP A 221 2.06 -19.38 -13.38
C ASP A 221 0.93 -18.73 -12.54
N GLU A 222 1.26 -17.81 -11.63
CA GLU A 222 0.32 -17.18 -10.69
C GLU A 222 -0.33 -15.91 -11.28
N ARG A 223 -1.08 -16.06 -12.38
CA ARG A 223 -1.71 -14.91 -13.09
C ARG A 223 -3.21 -14.78 -12.90
N SER A 224 -3.79 -15.57 -12.06
CA SER A 224 -5.19 -15.43 -11.66
C SER A 224 -5.31 -14.51 -10.45
N THR A 225 -6.37 -13.70 -10.39
CA THR A 225 -6.63 -12.91 -9.17
C THR A 225 -6.75 -13.86 -7.99
N GLY A 226 -5.80 -13.77 -7.05
CA GLY A 226 -5.68 -14.75 -5.97
C GLY A 226 -4.65 -14.34 -4.92
N LEU A 227 -4.58 -15.19 -3.89
CA LEU A 227 -3.63 -15.10 -2.79
C LEU A 227 -2.63 -16.25 -2.93
N TYR A 228 -1.35 -15.93 -2.88
CA TYR A 228 -0.24 -16.84 -3.05
C TYR A 228 0.71 -16.77 -1.87
N LEU A 229 1.11 -17.92 -1.36
CA LEU A 229 2.04 -18.04 -0.26
C LEU A 229 3.22 -18.93 -0.68
N VAL A 230 4.40 -18.60 -0.16
CA VAL A 230 5.60 -19.42 -0.32
C VAL A 230 6.27 -19.61 1.03
N LEU A 231 6.68 -20.85 1.31
CA LEU A 231 7.39 -21.26 2.51
C LEU A 231 8.85 -21.57 2.18
N GLY A 232 9.77 -20.91 2.86
CA GLY A 232 11.21 -21.19 2.78
C GLY A 232 11.80 -21.54 4.13
N LYS A 233 13.11 -21.83 4.18
CA LYS A 233 13.84 -22.20 5.41
C LYS A 233 13.15 -23.31 6.20
N LEU A 234 12.64 -24.30 5.52
CA LEU A 234 11.91 -25.41 6.16
C LEU A 234 12.82 -26.27 7.04
N ASP A 235 14.15 -26.16 6.89
CA ASP A 235 15.16 -26.74 7.76
C ASP A 235 15.22 -26.04 9.13
N LYS A 236 14.71 -24.85 9.27
CA LYS A 236 14.68 -24.09 10.51
C LYS A 236 13.44 -24.42 11.34
N PHE A 237 13.51 -24.16 12.64
CA PHE A 237 12.38 -24.36 13.55
C PHE A 237 11.17 -23.48 13.13
N TYR A 238 11.43 -22.20 12.84
CA TYR A 238 10.47 -21.27 12.27
C TYR A 238 10.80 -21.07 10.79
N PRO A 239 9.96 -21.57 9.88
CA PRO A 239 10.13 -21.33 8.45
C PRO A 239 9.87 -19.86 8.11
N ASP A 240 10.46 -19.42 7.01
CA ASP A 240 10.15 -18.12 6.41
C ASP A 240 8.85 -18.22 5.59
N VAL A 241 7.99 -17.21 5.69
CA VAL A 241 6.72 -17.15 4.97
C VAL A 241 6.62 -15.83 4.23
N LYS A 242 6.33 -15.90 2.94
CA LYS A 242 5.97 -14.72 2.13
C LYS A 242 4.57 -14.90 1.58
N ALA A 243 3.88 -13.78 1.42
CA ALA A 243 2.56 -13.75 0.81
C ALA A 243 2.47 -12.61 -0.18
N ARG A 244 1.76 -12.85 -1.28
CA ARG A 244 1.41 -11.84 -2.26
C ARG A 244 0.01 -12.08 -2.81
N ILE A 245 -0.58 -11.05 -3.37
CA ILE A 245 -1.76 -11.17 -4.20
C ILE A 245 -1.42 -10.83 -5.64
N PHE A 246 -2.15 -11.42 -6.57
CA PHE A 246 -2.22 -10.95 -7.95
C PHE A 246 -3.59 -10.32 -8.19
N CYS A 247 -3.62 -9.11 -8.74
CA CYS A 247 -4.85 -8.42 -9.09
C CYS A 247 -4.63 -7.59 -10.35
N GLY A 248 -5.44 -7.85 -11.36
CA GLY A 248 -5.30 -7.23 -12.67
C GLY A 248 -4.02 -7.71 -13.37
N ASP A 249 -3.00 -6.88 -13.39
CA ASP A 249 -1.71 -7.13 -14.02
C ASP A 249 -0.53 -6.96 -13.04
N SER A 250 -0.81 -6.92 -11.75
CA SER A 250 0.17 -6.53 -10.74
C SER A 250 0.21 -7.50 -9.56
N PHE A 251 1.43 -7.84 -9.14
CA PHE A 251 1.68 -8.49 -7.87
C PHE A 251 1.85 -7.46 -6.75
N VAL A 252 1.23 -7.72 -5.62
CA VAL A 252 1.37 -6.89 -4.42
C VAL A 252 1.76 -7.77 -3.24
N SER A 253 2.95 -7.56 -2.70
CA SER A 253 3.40 -8.23 -1.47
C SER A 253 2.55 -7.76 -0.29
N ILE A 254 2.17 -8.70 0.56
CA ILE A 254 1.38 -8.45 1.77
C ILE A 254 2.07 -9.08 2.98
N ASP A 255 1.75 -8.59 4.17
CA ASP A 255 2.18 -9.23 5.42
C ASP A 255 1.41 -10.55 5.59
N PRO A 256 2.08 -11.73 5.68
CA PRO A 256 1.41 -13.01 5.90
C PRO A 256 0.50 -13.01 7.14
N ASN A 257 0.82 -12.23 8.16
CA ASN A 257 0.04 -12.13 9.39
C ASN A 257 -1.37 -11.56 9.20
N ILE A 258 -1.69 -10.97 8.06
CA ILE A 258 -3.07 -10.53 7.78
C ILE A 258 -3.96 -11.68 7.33
N VAL A 259 -3.39 -12.76 6.77
CA VAL A 259 -4.13 -13.89 6.19
C VAL A 259 -4.00 -15.18 6.99
N MET A 260 -2.98 -15.32 7.84
CA MET A 260 -2.75 -16.50 8.67
C MET A 260 -2.47 -16.13 10.12
N GLU A 261 -2.74 -17.05 11.04
CA GLU A 261 -2.31 -16.94 12.42
C GLU A 261 -0.78 -17.05 12.50
N GLY A 262 -0.18 -16.34 13.47
CA GLY A 262 1.27 -16.45 13.69
C GLY A 262 1.67 -17.85 14.09
N LEU A 263 2.84 -18.29 13.61
CA LEU A 263 3.42 -19.58 13.98
C LEU A 263 3.97 -19.58 15.42
N GLU A 264 4.19 -18.39 15.98
CA GLU A 264 4.62 -18.20 17.34
C GLU A 264 3.44 -18.17 18.30
N GLN A 265 3.65 -18.75 19.50
CA GLN A 265 2.62 -18.71 20.53
C GLN A 265 2.50 -17.32 21.14
N PRO A 266 1.29 -16.83 21.43
CA PRO A 266 1.13 -15.57 22.13
C PRO A 266 1.70 -15.65 23.54
N PHE A 267 2.32 -14.58 23.99
CA PHE A 267 2.87 -14.47 25.35
C PHE A 267 2.05 -13.47 26.21
N PRO A 268 2.06 -13.61 27.53
CA PRO A 268 1.39 -12.68 28.43
C PRO A 268 1.95 -11.25 28.28
N LYS A 269 1.09 -10.28 28.04
CA LYS A 269 1.51 -8.86 27.81
C LYS A 269 2.23 -8.25 29.01
N GLU A 270 1.98 -8.77 30.21
CA GLU A 270 2.61 -8.36 31.45
C GLU A 270 4.14 -8.56 31.42
N TRP A 271 4.64 -9.48 30.59
CA TRP A 271 6.07 -9.69 30.43
C TRP A 271 6.77 -8.45 29.85
N LEU A 272 6.09 -7.71 28.97
CA LEU A 272 6.64 -6.47 28.39
C LEU A 272 6.90 -5.41 29.46
N ALA A 273 6.07 -5.35 30.49
CA ALA A 273 6.21 -4.40 31.60
C ALA A 273 7.46 -4.67 32.48
N GLN A 274 8.03 -5.88 32.41
CA GLN A 274 9.23 -6.26 33.15
C GLN A 274 10.53 -5.92 32.40
N VAL A 275 10.43 -5.47 31.14
CA VAL A 275 11.59 -5.23 30.28
C VAL A 275 11.84 -3.72 30.14
N SER A 276 13.04 -3.28 30.53
CA SER A 276 13.50 -1.92 30.29
C SER A 276 14.60 -1.91 29.23
N ILE A 277 14.37 -1.18 28.15
CA ILE A 277 15.36 -1.03 27.08
C ILE A 277 16.40 0.01 27.51
N ARG A 278 17.64 -0.40 27.71
CA ARG A 278 18.75 0.52 27.95
C ARG A 278 19.37 0.95 26.63
N SER A 279 19.38 2.23 26.34
CA SER A 279 20.19 2.75 25.23
C SER A 279 21.66 2.57 25.58
N ARG A 280 22.44 1.79 24.82
CA ARG A 280 23.88 1.75 24.91
C ARG A 280 24.44 3.12 24.50
N LYS A 281 24.73 4.00 25.46
CA LYS A 281 25.77 5.01 25.24
C LYS A 281 27.09 4.27 25.28
N PRO A 282 28.04 4.51 24.36
CA PRO A 282 29.38 3.92 24.48
C PRO A 282 30.08 4.50 25.73
N GLU A 283 29.99 3.80 26.83
CA GLU A 283 30.80 4.13 28.00
C GLU A 283 32.20 3.52 27.82
N ARG A 284 33.21 4.39 27.96
CA ARG A 284 34.61 3.97 28.08
C ARG A 284 34.71 2.89 29.15
N PHE A 285 35.31 1.76 28.82
CA PHE A 285 35.59 0.64 29.71
C PHE A 285 36.17 1.13 31.05
N LYS A 286 35.39 1.11 32.12
CA LYS A 286 35.89 1.04 33.49
C LYS A 286 36.03 -0.43 33.84
N LYS A 287 37.24 -0.83 34.30
CA LYS A 287 37.49 -2.20 34.77
C LYS A 287 36.45 -2.60 35.82
N PRO A 288 35.86 -3.80 35.75
CA PRO A 288 34.84 -4.24 36.69
C PRO A 288 35.46 -4.44 38.10
N ASP A 289 34.75 -3.93 39.09
CA ASP A 289 35.03 -4.21 40.51
C ASP A 289 34.63 -5.68 40.80
N LYS A 290 35.50 -6.39 41.50
CA LYS A 290 35.50 -7.85 41.66
C LYS A 290 34.40 -8.42 42.58
N ARG A 291 33.22 -7.81 42.73
CA ARG A 291 32.16 -8.30 43.62
C ARG A 291 30.76 -8.12 43.08
N SER A 292 30.40 -8.91 42.08
CA SER A 292 29.01 -9.38 41.91
C SER A 292 28.99 -10.46 40.85
N PHE A 293 28.73 -11.68 41.27
CA PHE A 293 28.36 -12.76 40.35
C PHE A 293 26.96 -12.48 39.80
N CYS A 294 26.89 -11.93 38.63
CA CYS A 294 25.69 -11.97 37.81
C CYS A 294 25.99 -12.89 36.63
N LEU A 295 25.28 -14.00 36.50
CA LEU A 295 25.34 -14.86 35.33
C LEU A 295 24.85 -14.05 34.12
N LEU A 296 25.80 -13.50 33.38
CA LEU A 296 25.53 -12.98 32.04
C LEU A 296 25.54 -14.17 31.07
N TYR A 297 24.38 -14.60 30.62
CA TYR A 297 24.29 -15.40 29.42
C TYR A 297 24.65 -14.47 28.25
N THR A 298 25.84 -14.61 27.73
CA THR A 298 26.23 -14.02 26.44
C THR A 298 25.89 -15.02 25.36
N SER A 299 25.17 -14.56 24.34
CA SER A 299 24.78 -15.30 23.15
C SER A 299 25.92 -15.51 22.13
N ASP A 300 27.18 -15.54 22.59
CA ASP A 300 28.36 -15.66 21.71
C ASP A 300 28.83 -17.11 21.55
N ALA A 301 27.91 -18.08 21.54
CA ALA A 301 28.25 -19.49 21.31
C ALA A 301 27.65 -20.03 19.98
N ALA A 302 27.65 -19.21 18.93
CA ALA A 302 27.14 -19.65 17.62
C ALA A 302 28.15 -19.51 16.47
N ASP A 303 29.45 -19.28 16.76
CA ASP A 303 30.45 -19.17 15.69
C ASP A 303 31.66 -20.10 15.90
N GLU A 304 31.47 -21.36 16.34
CA GLU A 304 32.49 -22.41 16.16
C GLU A 304 31.79 -23.79 16.26
N LEU A 305 31.37 -24.33 15.11
CA LEU A 305 31.47 -25.76 14.74
C LEU A 305 31.06 -25.92 13.27
#